data_499514c23d80c603a61bf1ed05933746
#
_entry.id   499514c23d80c603a61bf1ed05933746
#
_cell.length_a   1.000
_cell.length_b   1.000
_cell.length_c   1.000
_cell.angle_alpha   90.00
_cell.angle_beta   90.00
_cell.angle_gamma   90.00
#
_symmetry.space_group_name_H-M   'P 1'
#
loop_
_entity.id
_entity.type
_entity.pdbx_description
1 polymer ?
#
loop_
_entity_poly.entity_id
_entity_poly.type
_entity_poly.pdbx_seq_one_letter_code
_entity_poly.pdbx_strand_id
1 'polypeptide(L)'
;TYSMQWNWINSHQLGWNPWQAQKSAQDMYDRIFNMKFLPPGRGLWAMGTAITEEKKLYAALNNCAFVSTKTLKEDYSKPFCFLMDASMLGVGVGFDCKGAGEILVKGIDKDRDSTIFQIPDTREGWVDSLRLLLESYFHGSHPVEFDYTKIRGEGEPIKGFGGVSSGPEPLKEVHDSIREVLESNSGEPITVTTIVDIMNLIGKCVVAGNVRRTAE
;
A
#
# COMPACT_ATOMS: atom_id res chain seq x y z
N THR A 1 15.77 -14.86 -15.08
CA THR A 1 14.47 -14.31 -14.60
C THR A 1 13.55 -13.94 -15.74
N TYR A 2 13.96 -13.04 -16.65
CA TYR A 2 13.11 -12.62 -17.78
C TYR A 2 12.61 -13.81 -18.61
N SER A 3 13.49 -14.73 -19.01
CA SER A 3 13.09 -15.91 -19.79
C SER A 3 12.21 -16.88 -19.00
N MET A 4 12.40 -16.99 -17.68
CA MET A 4 11.54 -17.81 -16.81
C MET A 4 10.13 -17.22 -16.72
N GLN A 5 10.01 -15.91 -16.49
CA GLN A 5 8.72 -15.24 -16.44
C GLN A 5 8.00 -15.28 -17.78
N TRP A 6 8.74 -15.08 -18.88
CA TRP A 6 8.20 -15.20 -20.23
C TRP A 6 7.70 -16.61 -20.52
N ASN A 7 8.45 -17.64 -20.12
CA ASN A 7 8.01 -19.02 -20.21
C ASN A 7 6.75 -19.28 -19.40
N TRP A 8 6.69 -18.78 -18.15
CA TRP A 8 5.53 -18.97 -17.31
C TRP A 8 4.28 -18.32 -17.88
N ILE A 9 4.36 -17.07 -18.34
CA ILE A 9 3.23 -16.33 -18.94
C ILE A 9 2.72 -17.04 -20.19
N ASN A 10 3.61 -17.57 -21.02
CA ASN A 10 3.26 -18.13 -22.32
C ASN A 10 3.19 -19.67 -22.32
N SER A 11 3.38 -20.33 -21.18
CA SER A 11 3.40 -21.80 -21.07
C SER A 11 2.12 -22.49 -21.55
N HIS A 12 1.01 -21.75 -21.56
CA HIS A 12 -0.28 -22.24 -22.02
C HIS A 12 -0.59 -21.91 -23.49
N GLN A 13 0.30 -21.19 -24.16
CA GLN A 13 0.12 -20.84 -25.57
C GLN A 13 0.58 -21.98 -26.47
N LEU A 14 -0.22 -22.35 -27.48
CA LEU A 14 0.14 -23.33 -28.48
C LEU A 14 1.39 -22.87 -29.25
N GLY A 15 2.35 -23.77 -29.42
CA GLY A 15 3.60 -23.52 -30.16
C GLY A 15 4.69 -22.81 -29.37
N TRP A 16 4.44 -22.49 -28.07
CA TRP A 16 5.47 -21.92 -27.20
C TRP A 16 6.55 -22.95 -26.86
N ASN A 17 7.81 -22.53 -26.86
CA ASN A 17 8.93 -23.36 -26.42
C ASN A 17 10.02 -22.54 -25.69
N PRO A 18 10.87 -23.20 -24.85
CA PRO A 18 11.93 -22.54 -24.10
C PRO A 18 12.97 -21.80 -24.95
N TRP A 19 13.19 -22.22 -26.18
CA TRP A 19 14.12 -21.55 -27.08
C TRP A 19 13.66 -20.13 -27.44
N GLN A 20 12.37 -19.94 -27.66
CA GLN A 20 11.80 -18.60 -27.92
C GLN A 20 12.01 -17.66 -26.73
N ALA A 21 11.84 -18.16 -25.50
CA ALA A 21 12.13 -17.38 -24.29
C ALA A 21 13.62 -17.02 -24.17
N GLN A 22 14.50 -17.99 -24.47
CA GLN A 22 15.94 -17.78 -24.47
C GLN A 22 16.35 -16.71 -25.48
N LYS A 23 15.86 -16.83 -26.71
CA LYS A 23 16.13 -15.84 -27.77
C LYS A 23 15.62 -14.45 -27.41
N SER A 24 14.40 -14.35 -26.88
CA SER A 24 13.83 -13.09 -26.45
C SER A 24 14.65 -12.43 -25.33
N ALA A 25 15.17 -13.24 -24.38
CA ALA A 25 16.06 -12.74 -23.32
C ALA A 25 17.40 -12.23 -23.89
N GLN A 26 17.97 -12.91 -24.87
CA GLN A 26 19.19 -12.47 -25.55
C GLN A 26 18.97 -11.16 -26.31
N ASP A 27 17.88 -11.06 -27.06
CA ASP A 27 17.52 -9.84 -27.78
C ASP A 27 17.29 -8.66 -26.83
N MET A 28 16.69 -8.90 -25.66
CA MET A 28 16.51 -7.87 -24.62
C MET A 28 17.85 -7.45 -24.03
N TYR A 29 18.72 -8.40 -23.70
CA TYR A 29 20.07 -8.13 -23.22
C TYR A 29 20.86 -7.24 -24.20
N ASP A 30 20.85 -7.62 -25.50
CA ASP A 30 21.57 -6.88 -26.55
C ASP A 30 21.07 -5.44 -26.69
N ARG A 31 19.75 -5.23 -26.61
CA ARG A 31 19.12 -3.90 -26.65
C ARG A 31 19.52 -3.05 -25.45
N ILE A 32 19.50 -3.63 -24.24
CA ILE A 32 19.90 -2.90 -23.01
C ILE A 32 21.39 -2.58 -23.05
N PHE A 33 22.23 -3.57 -23.39
CA PHE A 33 23.68 -3.40 -23.45
C PHE A 33 24.11 -2.34 -24.46
N ASN A 34 23.48 -2.28 -25.61
CA ASN A 34 23.73 -1.28 -26.64
C ASN A 34 22.94 0.03 -26.43
N MET A 35 22.34 0.25 -25.27
CA MET A 35 21.56 1.46 -24.89
C MET A 35 20.42 1.80 -25.86
N LYS A 36 19.90 0.80 -26.58
CA LYS A 36 18.74 0.96 -27.49
C LYS A 36 17.41 0.94 -26.76
N PHE A 37 17.39 0.43 -25.55
CA PHE A 37 16.23 0.33 -24.67
C PHE A 37 16.67 0.30 -23.21
N LEU A 38 15.99 1.07 -22.36
CA LEU A 38 16.17 1.02 -20.92
C LEU A 38 14.83 0.65 -20.28
N PRO A 39 14.75 -0.47 -19.57
CA PRO A 39 13.57 -0.81 -18.80
C PRO A 39 13.41 0.12 -17.60
N PRO A 40 12.22 0.18 -16.97
CA PRO A 40 12.02 0.90 -15.72
C PRO A 40 13.03 0.47 -14.66
N GLY A 41 13.56 1.43 -13.89
CA GLY A 41 14.61 1.16 -12.89
C GLY A 41 14.25 0.05 -11.90
N ARG A 42 12.97 -0.08 -11.53
CA ARG A 42 12.50 -1.14 -10.64
C ARG A 42 12.64 -2.54 -11.23
N GLY A 43 12.41 -2.71 -12.52
CA GLY A 43 12.68 -3.97 -13.21
C GLY A 43 14.15 -4.35 -13.16
N LEU A 44 15.05 -3.36 -13.32
CA LEU A 44 16.49 -3.61 -13.27
C LEU A 44 16.99 -4.01 -11.89
N TRP A 45 16.41 -3.45 -10.83
CA TRP A 45 16.92 -3.69 -9.49
C TRP A 45 16.17 -4.79 -8.72
N ALA A 46 14.88 -4.95 -8.91
CA ALA A 46 14.07 -5.86 -8.10
C ALA A 46 13.75 -7.19 -8.78
N MET A 47 13.63 -7.18 -10.12
CA MET A 47 13.29 -8.40 -10.87
C MET A 47 14.41 -9.44 -10.79
N GLY A 48 14.08 -10.66 -10.36
CA GLY A 48 15.03 -11.75 -10.20
C GLY A 48 15.83 -11.73 -8.89
N THR A 49 15.51 -10.82 -8.01
CA THR A 49 16.07 -10.79 -6.65
C THR A 49 15.16 -11.55 -5.67
N ALA A 50 15.60 -11.67 -4.41
CA ALA A 50 14.79 -12.24 -3.34
C ALA A 50 13.39 -11.58 -3.21
N ILE A 51 13.24 -10.31 -3.62
CA ILE A 51 11.97 -9.60 -3.59
C ILE A 51 10.92 -10.29 -4.47
N THR A 52 11.28 -10.67 -5.69
CA THR A 52 10.35 -11.30 -6.63
C THR A 52 10.39 -12.82 -6.56
N GLU A 53 11.58 -13.43 -6.39
CA GLU A 53 11.73 -14.88 -6.51
C GLU A 53 11.38 -15.62 -5.20
N GLU A 54 11.70 -15.03 -4.04
CA GLU A 54 11.45 -15.64 -2.74
C GLU A 54 10.17 -15.07 -2.10
N LYS A 55 10.10 -13.75 -1.97
CA LYS A 55 9.01 -13.06 -1.27
C LYS A 55 7.77 -12.83 -2.12
N LYS A 56 7.83 -13.05 -3.42
CA LYS A 56 6.73 -12.88 -4.37
C LYS A 56 6.09 -11.48 -4.37
N LEU A 57 6.83 -10.45 -3.98
CA LEU A 57 6.38 -9.06 -3.91
C LEU A 57 6.39 -8.39 -5.28
N TYR A 58 5.63 -8.93 -6.23
CA TYR A 58 5.59 -8.44 -7.61
C TYR A 58 5.03 -7.02 -7.73
N ALA A 59 4.16 -6.61 -6.82
CA ALA A 59 3.65 -5.23 -6.77
C ALA A 59 4.79 -4.20 -6.64
N ALA A 60 5.91 -4.56 -6.01
CA ALA A 60 7.11 -3.73 -5.91
C ALA A 60 7.78 -3.39 -7.25
N LEU A 61 7.42 -4.07 -8.33
CA LEU A 61 7.89 -3.74 -9.68
C LEU A 61 7.15 -2.54 -10.30
N ASN A 62 6.00 -2.16 -9.77
CA ASN A 62 5.25 -1.00 -10.24
C ASN A 62 5.87 0.30 -9.69
N ASN A 63 6.08 1.27 -10.55
CA ASN A 63 6.52 2.61 -10.13
C ASN A 63 5.34 3.45 -9.64
N CYS A 64 4.23 3.38 -10.35
CA CYS A 64 3.04 4.18 -10.13
C CYS A 64 1.78 3.32 -10.17
N ALA A 65 0.78 3.74 -9.39
CA ALA A 65 -0.56 3.19 -9.41
C ALA A 65 -1.59 4.32 -9.29
N PHE A 66 -2.84 4.01 -9.54
CA PHE A 66 -3.94 4.92 -9.34
C PHE A 66 -5.09 4.18 -8.68
N VAL A 67 -5.77 4.83 -7.75
CA VAL A 67 -6.99 4.31 -7.12
C VAL A 67 -8.11 5.34 -7.18
N SER A 68 -9.30 4.89 -7.55
CA SER A 68 -10.49 5.74 -7.55
C SER A 68 -11.25 5.61 -6.25
N THR A 69 -11.64 6.73 -5.65
CA THR A 69 -12.50 6.76 -4.47
C THR A 69 -13.98 6.52 -4.79
N LYS A 70 -14.34 6.38 -6.08
CA LYS A 70 -15.72 6.04 -6.50
C LYS A 70 -16.23 4.75 -5.85
N THR A 71 -15.34 3.83 -5.50
CA THR A 71 -15.66 2.55 -4.87
C THR A 71 -15.97 2.65 -3.37
N LEU A 72 -15.91 3.84 -2.75
CA LEU A 72 -16.19 4.02 -1.31
C LEU A 72 -17.57 3.51 -0.89
N LYS A 73 -18.57 3.53 -1.79
CA LYS A 73 -19.90 2.94 -1.50
C LYS A 73 -19.87 1.42 -1.35
N GLU A 74 -18.94 0.76 -2.03
CA GLU A 74 -18.84 -0.70 -2.04
C GLU A 74 -17.96 -1.20 -0.89
N ASP A 75 -16.89 -0.44 -0.60
CA ASP A 75 -15.94 -0.73 0.46
C ASP A 75 -15.34 0.59 0.95
N TYR A 76 -15.74 0.99 2.15
CA TYR A 76 -15.42 2.29 2.76
C TYR A 76 -13.92 2.51 3.01
N SER A 77 -13.15 1.47 3.19
CA SER A 77 -11.73 1.54 3.54
C SER A 77 -10.80 1.25 2.37
N LYS A 78 -11.28 0.57 1.34
CA LYS A 78 -10.46 0.01 0.26
C LYS A 78 -9.52 1.00 -0.44
N PRO A 79 -9.95 2.21 -0.88
CA PRO A 79 -9.04 3.13 -1.54
C PRO A 79 -7.89 3.59 -0.64
N PHE A 80 -8.17 3.82 0.63
CA PHE A 80 -7.19 4.25 1.64
C PHE A 80 -6.20 3.13 1.98
N CYS A 81 -6.71 1.93 2.20
CA CYS A 81 -5.90 0.74 2.44
C CYS A 81 -5.03 0.39 1.23
N PHE A 82 -5.56 0.52 0.01
CA PHE A 82 -4.77 0.32 -1.21
C PHE A 82 -3.61 1.31 -1.31
N LEU A 83 -3.86 2.60 -1.01
CA LEU A 83 -2.81 3.62 -1.02
C LEU A 83 -1.71 3.26 -0.01
N MET A 84 -2.07 2.93 1.23
CA MET A 84 -1.10 2.54 2.26
C MET A 84 -0.30 1.31 1.84
N ASP A 85 -0.97 0.24 1.42
CA ASP A 85 -0.35 -1.03 1.03
C ASP A 85 0.64 -0.87 -0.13
N ALA A 86 0.20 -0.23 -1.21
CA ALA A 86 1.04 0.00 -2.39
C ALA A 86 2.21 0.94 -2.09
N SER A 87 1.97 2.01 -1.31
CA SER A 87 3.02 2.96 -0.93
C SER A 87 4.10 2.33 -0.06
N MET A 88 3.75 1.41 0.84
CA MET A 88 4.72 0.64 1.63
C MET A 88 5.62 -0.26 0.76
N LEU A 89 5.19 -0.63 -0.45
CA LEU A 89 6.01 -1.28 -1.47
C LEU A 89 6.75 -0.27 -2.35
N GLY A 90 6.65 1.02 -2.03
CA GLY A 90 7.32 2.12 -2.70
C GLY A 90 6.66 2.52 -4.03
N VAL A 91 5.40 2.20 -4.24
CA VAL A 91 4.61 2.63 -5.41
C VAL A 91 4.09 4.04 -5.15
N GLY A 92 4.29 4.96 -6.10
CA GLY A 92 3.62 6.26 -6.08
C GLY A 92 2.15 6.09 -6.46
N VAL A 93 1.23 6.47 -5.57
CA VAL A 93 -0.20 6.25 -5.79
C VAL A 93 -0.92 7.58 -5.99
N GLY A 94 -1.46 7.78 -7.20
CA GLY A 94 -2.41 8.86 -7.47
C GLY A 94 -3.83 8.43 -7.09
N PHE A 95 -4.69 9.39 -6.79
CA PHE A 95 -6.09 9.14 -6.44
C PHE A 95 -7.01 10.24 -6.98
N ASP A 96 -8.31 9.98 -7.00
CA ASP A 96 -9.36 10.98 -7.25
C ASP A 96 -10.22 11.20 -5.99
N CYS A 97 -11.11 12.20 -6.05
CA CYS A 97 -12.07 12.49 -5.00
C CYS A 97 -13.52 12.24 -5.43
N LYS A 98 -13.75 11.30 -6.36
CA LYS A 98 -15.10 11.01 -6.88
C LYS A 98 -16.04 10.41 -5.84
N GLY A 99 -15.51 9.90 -4.74
CA GLY A 99 -16.28 9.40 -3.59
C GLY A 99 -16.78 10.48 -2.63
N ALA A 100 -16.45 11.77 -2.87
CA ALA A 100 -16.95 12.86 -2.03
C ALA A 100 -18.48 12.96 -2.11
N GLY A 101 -19.12 13.08 -0.94
CA GLY A 101 -20.57 13.11 -0.81
C GLY A 101 -21.27 11.76 -0.91
N GLU A 102 -20.55 10.67 -1.22
CA GLU A 102 -21.14 9.38 -1.51
C GLU A 102 -21.42 8.53 -0.27
N ILE A 103 -20.73 8.77 0.83
CA ILE A 103 -20.86 8.06 2.10
C ILE A 103 -20.91 9.02 3.27
N LEU A 104 -21.63 8.63 4.31
CA LEU A 104 -21.74 9.37 5.56
C LEU A 104 -20.62 8.95 6.51
N VAL A 105 -19.94 9.91 7.12
CA VAL A 105 -19.06 9.66 8.27
C VAL A 105 -19.93 9.61 9.51
N LYS A 106 -20.30 8.42 9.97
CA LYS A 106 -21.24 8.27 11.08
C LYS A 106 -20.64 8.66 12.44
N GLY A 107 -19.31 8.63 12.54
CA GLY A 107 -18.61 8.74 13.82
C GLY A 107 -18.60 7.41 14.57
N ILE A 108 -17.97 7.39 15.75
CA ILE A 108 -17.93 6.19 16.62
C ILE A 108 -19.03 6.25 17.67
N ASP A 109 -19.54 5.07 18.05
CA ASP A 109 -20.48 4.92 19.16
C ASP A 109 -19.69 4.88 20.49
N LYS A 110 -19.64 6.03 21.18
CA LYS A 110 -18.86 6.21 22.41
C LYS A 110 -19.47 5.51 23.63
N ASP A 111 -20.73 5.06 23.52
CA ASP A 111 -21.43 4.35 24.61
C ASP A 111 -21.11 2.84 24.61
N ARG A 112 -20.37 2.37 23.63
CA ARG A 112 -19.92 0.98 23.55
C ARG A 112 -18.49 0.81 24.05
N ASP A 113 -18.23 -0.38 24.63
CA ASP A 113 -16.87 -0.76 25.04
C ASP A 113 -15.92 -0.76 23.84
N SER A 114 -14.70 -0.27 24.04
CA SER A 114 -13.65 -0.29 23.03
C SER A 114 -13.16 -1.73 22.76
N THR A 115 -12.81 -2.00 21.51
CA THR A 115 -12.10 -3.24 21.15
C THR A 115 -10.62 -2.94 20.99
N ILE A 116 -9.77 -3.74 21.62
CA ILE A 116 -8.32 -3.60 21.50
C ILE A 116 -7.83 -4.46 20.33
N PHE A 117 -7.17 -3.85 19.36
CA PHE A 117 -6.50 -4.55 18.26
C PHE A 117 -4.99 -4.48 18.45
N GLN A 118 -4.36 -5.63 18.73
CA GLN A 118 -2.90 -5.73 18.80
C GLN A 118 -2.34 -5.84 17.38
N ILE A 119 -1.62 -4.80 16.95
CA ILE A 119 -1.13 -4.68 15.58
C ILE A 119 0.06 -5.62 15.37
N PRO A 120 -0.04 -6.60 14.43
CA PRO A 120 1.10 -7.41 14.05
C PRO A 120 2.22 -6.56 13.42
N ASP A 121 3.49 -6.95 13.64
CA ASP A 121 4.66 -6.29 13.04
C ASP A 121 4.85 -6.71 11.58
N THR A 122 3.82 -6.45 10.78
CA THR A 122 3.76 -6.76 9.35
C THR A 122 3.11 -5.62 8.59
N ARG A 123 3.39 -5.54 7.28
CA ARG A 123 2.75 -4.58 6.38
C ARG A 123 1.22 -4.71 6.40
N GLU A 124 0.74 -5.94 6.35
CA GLU A 124 -0.68 -6.28 6.41
C GLU A 124 -1.30 -5.82 7.74
N GLY A 125 -0.60 -6.00 8.86
CA GLY A 125 -1.07 -5.56 10.18
C GLY A 125 -1.26 -4.04 10.27
N TRP A 126 -0.39 -3.26 9.65
CA TRP A 126 -0.54 -1.81 9.54
C TRP A 126 -1.76 -1.43 8.70
N VAL A 127 -1.95 -2.08 7.55
CA VAL A 127 -3.12 -1.84 6.67
C VAL A 127 -4.42 -2.24 7.39
N ASP A 128 -4.42 -3.35 8.11
CA ASP A 128 -5.60 -3.82 8.85
C ASP A 128 -5.96 -2.88 10.01
N SER A 129 -4.97 -2.30 10.70
CA SER A 129 -5.23 -1.29 11.73
C SER A 129 -5.89 -0.03 11.15
N LEU A 130 -5.42 0.45 10.00
CA LEU A 130 -6.05 1.55 9.27
C LEU A 130 -7.48 1.20 8.85
N ARG A 131 -7.68 -0.01 8.33
CA ARG A 131 -9.01 -0.51 7.93
C ARG A 131 -9.99 -0.45 9.09
N LEU A 132 -9.63 -1.04 10.23
CA LEU A 132 -10.47 -1.08 11.42
C LEU A 132 -10.83 0.33 11.92
N LEU A 133 -9.86 1.25 11.88
CA LEU A 133 -10.09 2.64 12.25
C LEU A 133 -11.14 3.28 11.33
N LEU A 134 -10.95 3.20 10.02
CA LEU A 134 -11.86 3.80 9.04
C LEU A 134 -13.26 3.19 9.12
N GLU A 135 -13.36 1.86 9.19
CA GLU A 135 -14.63 1.15 9.28
C GLU A 135 -15.39 1.50 10.57
N SER A 136 -14.71 1.73 11.70
CA SER A 136 -15.38 2.14 12.94
C SER A 136 -16.14 3.45 12.79
N TYR A 137 -15.59 4.42 12.06
CA TYR A 137 -16.21 5.71 11.81
C TYR A 137 -17.29 5.66 10.72
N PHE A 138 -17.06 4.92 9.65
CA PHE A 138 -18.04 4.83 8.54
C PHE A 138 -19.24 3.97 8.90
N HIS A 139 -19.06 2.92 9.69
CA HIS A 139 -20.18 2.09 10.17
C HIS A 139 -20.86 2.63 11.42
N GLY A 140 -20.24 3.54 12.14
CA GLY A 140 -20.74 4.00 13.45
C GLY A 140 -20.69 2.89 14.49
N SER A 141 -19.56 2.16 14.52
CA SER A 141 -19.36 1.05 15.45
C SER A 141 -18.63 1.49 16.74
N HIS A 142 -18.29 0.52 17.58
CA HIS A 142 -17.54 0.75 18.82
C HIS A 142 -16.15 1.35 18.55
N PRO A 143 -15.56 2.06 19.52
CA PRO A 143 -14.19 2.56 19.42
C PRO A 143 -13.19 1.41 19.27
N VAL A 144 -12.16 1.63 18.46
CA VAL A 144 -11.04 0.68 18.31
C VAL A 144 -9.79 1.33 18.94
N GLU A 145 -9.21 0.65 19.91
CA GLU A 145 -7.92 0.99 20.50
C GLU A 145 -6.82 0.12 19.89
N PHE A 146 -5.63 0.67 19.73
CA PHE A 146 -4.53 -0.03 19.12
C PHE A 146 -3.41 -0.33 20.10
N ASP A 147 -3.00 -1.59 20.18
CA ASP A 147 -1.81 -2.02 20.90
C ASP A 147 -0.64 -2.15 19.91
N TYR A 148 0.34 -1.27 20.07
CA TYR A 148 1.53 -1.17 19.21
C TYR A 148 2.73 -1.97 19.74
N THR A 149 2.58 -2.69 20.84
CA THR A 149 3.70 -3.33 21.58
C THR A 149 4.46 -4.37 20.77
N LYS A 150 3.83 -4.96 19.74
CA LYS A 150 4.49 -5.93 18.85
C LYS A 150 5.30 -5.31 17.72
N ILE A 151 5.08 -4.01 17.44
CA ILE A 151 5.81 -3.32 16.38
C ILE A 151 7.25 -3.15 16.81
N ARG A 152 8.20 -3.53 15.93
CA ARG A 152 9.64 -3.40 16.19
C ARG A 152 10.02 -1.96 16.46
N GLY A 153 11.08 -1.80 17.28
CA GLY A 153 11.61 -0.50 17.65
C GLY A 153 12.25 0.26 16.47
N GLU A 154 12.48 1.55 16.69
CA GLU A 154 13.23 2.39 15.76
C GLU A 154 14.66 1.86 15.57
N GLY A 155 15.14 1.88 14.32
CA GLY A 155 16.48 1.42 13.96
C GLY A 155 16.62 -0.09 13.72
N GLU A 156 15.61 -0.89 14.05
CA GLU A 156 15.63 -2.33 13.79
C GLU A 156 15.49 -2.63 12.28
N PRO A 157 16.16 -3.70 11.76
CA PRO A 157 16.12 -4.01 10.33
C PRO A 157 14.74 -4.52 9.91
N ILE A 158 14.25 -4.01 8.78
CA ILE A 158 13.02 -4.49 8.13
C ILE A 158 13.35 -5.74 7.31
N LYS A 159 12.92 -6.91 7.76
CA LYS A 159 13.19 -8.21 7.11
C LYS A 159 12.46 -8.39 5.77
N GLY A 160 11.37 -7.64 5.53
CA GLY A 160 10.57 -7.75 4.32
C GLY A 160 11.25 -7.14 3.11
N PHE A 161 11.14 -5.83 2.96
CA PHE A 161 11.58 -5.08 1.79
C PHE A 161 13.01 -4.53 1.92
N GLY A 162 13.57 -4.53 3.14
CA GLY A 162 14.85 -3.92 3.50
C GLY A 162 14.68 -2.50 4.02
N GLY A 163 15.72 -1.97 4.65
CA GLY A 163 15.71 -0.70 5.36
C GLY A 163 15.65 -0.87 6.87
N VAL A 164 15.47 0.23 7.59
CA VAL A 164 15.37 0.28 9.04
C VAL A 164 13.99 0.80 9.46
N SER A 165 13.48 0.28 10.57
CA SER A 165 12.19 0.67 11.13
C SER A 165 12.24 2.08 11.73
N SER A 166 11.18 2.82 11.58
CA SER A 166 10.93 4.08 12.32
C SER A 166 10.22 3.88 13.65
N GLY A 167 10.00 2.63 14.06
CA GLY A 167 9.19 2.32 15.22
C GLY A 167 7.68 2.51 15.00
N PRO A 168 6.88 2.46 16.09
CA PRO A 168 5.42 2.58 16.03
C PRO A 168 4.92 4.03 15.90
N GLU A 169 5.75 5.04 16.18
CA GLU A 169 5.31 6.43 16.30
C GLU A 169 4.64 6.99 15.03
N PRO A 170 5.13 6.76 13.79
CA PRO A 170 4.44 7.23 12.60
C PRO A 170 3.05 6.63 12.42
N LEU A 171 2.86 5.37 12.84
CA LEU A 171 1.55 4.72 12.78
C LEU A 171 0.59 5.27 13.84
N LYS A 172 1.07 5.56 15.05
CA LYS A 172 0.26 6.25 16.08
C LYS A 172 -0.19 7.63 15.60
N GLU A 173 0.76 8.42 15.08
CA GLU A 173 0.48 9.76 14.58
C GLU A 173 -0.59 9.74 13.47
N VAL A 174 -0.53 8.80 12.52
CA VAL A 174 -1.54 8.70 11.47
C VAL A 174 -2.89 8.28 12.01
N HIS A 175 -2.95 7.34 12.97
CA HIS A 175 -4.21 6.94 13.58
C HIS A 175 -4.87 8.12 14.32
N ASP A 176 -4.11 8.86 15.11
CA ASP A 176 -4.62 10.00 15.86
C ASP A 176 -5.07 11.13 14.94
N SER A 177 -4.27 11.48 13.92
CA SER A 177 -4.61 12.50 12.94
C SER A 177 -5.84 12.14 12.11
N ILE A 178 -5.98 10.87 11.69
CA ILE A 178 -7.19 10.41 10.97
C ILE A 178 -8.42 10.47 11.87
N ARG A 179 -8.29 10.13 13.17
CA ARG A 179 -9.39 10.29 14.14
C ARG A 179 -9.87 11.74 14.18
N GLU A 180 -8.95 12.70 14.30
CA GLU A 180 -9.29 14.13 14.32
C GLU A 180 -10.04 14.56 13.05
N VAL A 181 -9.57 14.14 11.88
CA VAL A 181 -10.21 14.44 10.59
C VAL A 181 -11.62 13.83 10.52
N LEU A 182 -11.80 12.58 10.94
CA LEU A 182 -13.09 11.89 10.90
C LEU A 182 -14.06 12.42 11.98
N GLU A 183 -13.58 12.74 13.17
CA GLU A 183 -14.40 13.40 14.21
C GLU A 183 -14.92 14.76 13.75
N SER A 184 -14.07 15.57 13.09
CA SER A 184 -14.48 16.87 12.55
C SER A 184 -15.53 16.78 11.44
N ASN A 185 -15.61 15.64 10.75
CA ASN A 185 -16.57 15.37 9.68
C ASN A 185 -17.72 14.43 10.13
N SER A 186 -17.81 14.12 11.43
CA SER A 186 -18.81 13.19 11.96
C SER A 186 -20.22 13.75 11.81
N GLY A 187 -21.14 12.91 11.35
CA GLY A 187 -22.53 13.27 11.03
C GLY A 187 -22.76 13.85 9.64
N GLU A 188 -21.69 14.10 8.89
CA GLU A 188 -21.77 14.70 7.55
C GLU A 188 -21.25 13.72 6.46
N PRO A 189 -21.67 13.93 5.20
CA PRO A 189 -21.06 13.19 4.08
C PRO A 189 -19.57 13.50 3.96
N ILE A 190 -18.78 12.47 3.59
CA ILE A 190 -17.34 12.64 3.39
C ILE A 190 -17.06 13.72 2.35
N THR A 191 -16.19 14.67 2.69
CA THR A 191 -15.83 15.79 1.80
C THR A 191 -14.61 15.47 0.93
N VAL A 192 -14.38 16.30 -0.10
CA VAL A 192 -13.13 16.28 -0.88
C VAL A 192 -11.93 16.47 0.05
N THR A 193 -12.01 17.45 0.96
CA THR A 193 -10.94 17.75 1.93
C THR A 193 -10.66 16.55 2.81
N THR A 194 -11.70 15.92 3.38
CA THR A 194 -11.54 14.71 4.21
C THR A 194 -10.81 13.58 3.48
N ILE A 195 -11.17 13.32 2.20
CA ILE A 195 -10.49 12.31 1.38
C ILE A 195 -9.01 12.67 1.19
N VAL A 196 -8.72 13.90 0.78
CA VAL A 196 -7.36 14.37 0.52
C VAL A 196 -6.52 14.33 1.78
N ASP A 197 -7.05 14.77 2.92
CA ASP A 197 -6.33 14.79 4.20
C ASP A 197 -5.98 13.36 4.64
N ILE A 198 -6.93 12.43 4.60
CA ILE A 198 -6.66 11.02 4.95
C ILE A 198 -5.58 10.43 4.02
N MET A 199 -5.68 10.64 2.70
CA MET A 199 -4.69 10.15 1.74
C MET A 199 -3.29 10.73 2.01
N ASN A 200 -3.19 12.03 2.29
CA ASN A 200 -1.92 12.70 2.61
C ASN A 200 -1.33 12.24 3.95
N LEU A 201 -2.16 12.06 4.98
CA LEU A 201 -1.73 11.54 6.28
C LEU A 201 -1.15 10.13 6.16
N ILE A 202 -1.78 9.26 5.36
CA ILE A 202 -1.24 7.94 5.05
C ILE A 202 0.11 8.05 4.34
N GLY A 203 0.21 8.92 3.32
CA GLY A 203 1.46 9.19 2.61
C GLY A 203 2.57 9.66 3.55
N LYS A 204 2.28 10.62 4.45
CA LYS A 204 3.21 11.09 5.49
C LYS A 204 3.70 9.95 6.38
N CYS A 205 2.80 9.08 6.84
CA CYS A 205 3.14 7.93 7.69
C CYS A 205 4.12 6.99 6.98
N VAL A 206 3.85 6.64 5.72
CA VAL A 206 4.70 5.72 4.94
C VAL A 206 6.09 6.33 4.67
N VAL A 207 6.16 7.64 4.38
CA VAL A 207 7.44 8.34 4.15
C VAL A 207 8.25 8.45 5.45
N ALA A 208 7.63 8.81 6.56
CA ALA A 208 8.27 8.89 7.86
C ALA A 208 8.80 7.52 8.32
N GLY A 209 8.12 6.44 7.92
CA GLY A 209 8.53 5.06 8.16
C GLY A 209 9.79 4.59 7.44
N ASN A 210 10.55 5.46 6.78
CA ASN A 210 11.75 5.11 6.00
C ASN A 210 11.55 4.02 4.93
N VAL A 211 10.32 3.64 4.65
CA VAL A 211 9.96 2.74 3.58
C VAL A 211 9.74 3.58 2.32
N ARG A 212 10.82 3.89 1.65
CA ARG A 212 10.92 4.53 0.33
C ARG A 212 9.90 5.62 -0.02
N ARG A 213 10.43 6.70 -0.59
CA ARG A 213 9.72 7.85 -1.14
C ARG A 213 8.49 7.42 -1.93
N THR A 214 7.31 7.72 -1.42
CA THR A 214 6.14 7.90 -2.27
C THR A 214 6.42 9.12 -3.14
N ALA A 215 6.17 9.04 -4.42
CA ALA A 215 6.11 10.22 -5.25
C ALA A 215 4.89 11.04 -4.77
N GLU A 216 5.14 12.25 -4.28
CA GLU A 216 4.13 13.26 -4.10
C GLU A 216 3.50 13.64 -5.45
#